data_36a351323c8d74c2264660b02be24675
#
_entry.id   36a351323c8d74c2264660b02be24675
#
_cell.length_a   1.000
_cell.length_b   1.000
_cell.length_c   1.000
_cell.angle_alpha   90.00
_cell.angle_beta   90.00
_cell.angle_gamma   90.00
#
_symmetry.space_group_name_H-M   'P 1'
#
loop_
_entity.id
_entity.type
_entity.pdbx_description
1 polymer ?
#
loop_
_entity_poly.entity_id
_entity_poly.type
_entity_poly.pdbx_seq_one_letter_code
_entity_poly.pdbx_strand_id
1 'polypeptide(L)'
;MADAKKASQKALTKAYPKTEEGLAQLLHAQLYFKYIPLYIWHMRDGINRFLEEPMDNVKPLGAEYDAVEEMVKTVVDHTGAGAADPETNLYHAKVLRLEDAEQFFELKDDLDLGELPKSIMPYEQARKILFENPENIAVIDCVCRTLRGDKGCYPRQVCILIGNPWVDWVMEHVPEMHPTRINQAEALEILRAAHERGDVHAGFFKDAAAGRMYHICNCCSCCCTALTAQNYMGAPMFAGSGYVAEVDAEKCVKCGSCAESCNFKAITKNEDGSVTVDESSCRGCEGCVGKCPSNAISLKLLDETVLAPLNLKKVKEQLGK
;
A
#
# COMPACT_ATOMS: atom_id res chain seq x y z
N MET A 1 10.94 24.72 14.59
CA MET A 1 11.50 23.76 13.62
C MET A 1 12.52 22.81 14.25
N ALA A 2 13.66 23.27 14.81
CA ALA A 2 14.65 22.34 15.39
C ALA A 2 14.10 21.47 16.54
N ASP A 3 13.25 22.02 17.39
CA ASP A 3 12.65 21.29 18.51
C ASP A 3 11.59 20.27 18.05
N ALA A 4 10.80 20.59 17.02
CA ALA A 4 9.85 19.66 16.42
C ALA A 4 10.57 18.46 15.78
N LYS A 5 11.65 18.69 15.01
CA LYS A 5 12.49 17.63 14.44
C LYS A 5 13.10 16.72 15.50
N LYS A 6 13.55 17.26 16.62
CA LYS A 6 14.07 16.46 17.75
C LYS A 6 12.96 15.65 18.42
N ALA A 7 11.76 16.21 18.56
CA ALA A 7 10.63 15.54 19.17
C ALA A 7 10.14 14.36 18.29
N SER A 8 9.96 14.56 17.00
CA SER A 8 9.53 13.52 16.06
C SER A 8 10.59 12.40 15.92
N GLN A 9 11.88 12.76 15.88
CA GLN A 9 12.97 11.79 15.90
C GLN A 9 12.98 10.94 17.19
N LYS A 10 12.75 11.56 18.35
CA LYS A 10 12.65 10.86 19.63
C LYS A 10 11.43 9.92 19.67
N ALA A 11 10.30 10.35 19.11
CA ALA A 11 9.09 9.55 19.02
C ALA A 11 9.31 8.33 18.10
N LEU A 12 9.92 8.53 16.92
CA LEU A 12 10.29 7.43 16.02
C LEU A 12 11.19 6.42 16.72
N THR A 13 12.26 6.88 17.41
CA THR A 13 13.20 5.99 18.11
C THR A 13 12.51 5.13 19.18
N LYS A 14 11.47 5.63 19.84
CA LYS A 14 10.72 4.88 20.87
C LYS A 14 9.85 3.77 20.29
N ALA A 15 9.53 3.82 19.00
CA ALA A 15 8.71 2.80 18.34
C ALA A 15 9.46 1.46 18.16
N TYR A 16 10.78 1.43 18.37
CA TYR A 16 11.63 0.26 18.16
C TYR A 16 12.20 -0.27 19.48
N PRO A 17 12.36 -1.61 19.60
CA PRO A 17 13.01 -2.22 20.76
C PRO A 17 14.47 -1.76 20.89
N LYS A 18 14.97 -1.71 22.13
CA LYS A 18 16.39 -1.40 22.44
C LYS A 18 17.26 -2.65 22.32
N THR A 19 17.20 -3.32 21.18
CA THR A 19 17.98 -4.51 20.84
C THR A 19 18.78 -4.22 19.58
N GLU A 20 19.72 -5.08 19.23
CA GLU A 20 20.48 -4.97 17.98
C GLU A 20 19.56 -5.02 16.76
N GLU A 21 18.58 -5.93 16.75
CA GLU A 21 17.55 -6.03 15.72
C GLU A 21 16.70 -4.76 15.65
N GLY A 22 16.23 -4.26 16.79
CA GLY A 22 15.44 -3.01 16.84
C GLY A 22 16.23 -1.79 16.37
N LEU A 23 17.55 -1.74 16.60
CA LEU A 23 18.41 -0.71 16.06
C LEU A 23 18.56 -0.82 14.54
N ALA A 24 18.72 -2.03 14.00
CA ALA A 24 18.76 -2.27 12.56
C ALA A 24 17.46 -1.85 11.89
N GLN A 25 16.31 -2.20 12.48
CA GLN A 25 14.99 -1.77 11.99
C GLN A 25 14.84 -0.25 12.04
N LEU A 26 15.31 0.43 13.09
CA LEU A 26 15.27 1.89 13.18
C LEU A 26 16.14 2.57 12.11
N LEU A 27 17.34 2.04 11.83
CA LEU A 27 18.19 2.54 10.76
C LEU A 27 17.52 2.35 9.39
N HIS A 28 16.93 1.17 9.16
CA HIS A 28 16.15 0.91 7.95
C HIS A 28 14.97 1.89 7.83
N ALA A 29 14.25 2.14 8.93
CA ALA A 29 13.15 3.11 8.96
C ALA A 29 13.61 4.52 8.55
N GLN A 30 14.72 4.99 9.08
CA GLN A 30 15.25 6.31 8.74
C GLN A 30 15.62 6.39 7.26
N LEU A 31 16.26 5.38 6.69
CA LEU A 31 16.59 5.33 5.27
C LEU A 31 15.32 5.24 4.42
N TYR A 32 14.41 4.34 4.77
CA TYR A 32 13.17 4.15 4.03
C TYR A 32 12.31 5.41 4.00
N PHE A 33 11.98 5.98 5.17
CA PHE A 33 11.07 7.13 5.22
C PHE A 33 11.72 8.41 4.68
N LYS A 34 13.00 8.66 4.97
CA LYS A 34 13.66 9.89 4.52
C LYS A 34 14.01 9.88 3.03
N TYR A 35 14.43 8.74 2.51
CA TYR A 35 14.86 8.62 1.11
C TYR A 35 13.92 7.73 0.30
N ILE A 36 12.62 7.76 0.62
CA ILE A 36 11.61 6.92 -0.02
C ILE A 36 11.58 7.04 -1.56
N PRO A 37 11.79 8.22 -2.19
CA PRO A 37 11.89 8.30 -3.65
C PRO A 37 13.04 7.44 -4.20
N LEU A 38 14.22 7.53 -3.60
CA LEU A 38 15.39 6.73 -4.01
C LEU A 38 15.18 5.24 -3.74
N TYR A 39 14.60 4.90 -2.59
CA TYR A 39 14.27 3.54 -2.21
C TYR A 39 13.32 2.88 -3.24
N ILE A 40 12.23 3.54 -3.58
CA ILE A 40 11.26 3.05 -4.57
C ILE A 40 11.84 3.05 -5.98
N TRP A 41 12.72 3.99 -6.29
CA TRP A 41 13.43 4.00 -7.57
C TRP A 41 14.30 2.75 -7.74
N HIS A 42 15.11 2.39 -6.74
CA HIS A 42 15.92 1.16 -6.77
C HIS A 42 15.07 -0.11 -6.82
N MET A 43 13.94 -0.16 -6.10
CA MET A 43 12.98 -1.25 -6.23
C MET A 43 12.51 -1.40 -7.68
N ARG A 44 12.12 -0.29 -8.31
CA ARG A 44 11.65 -0.29 -9.69
C ARG A 44 12.74 -0.67 -10.69
N ASP A 45 13.96 -0.19 -10.47
CA ASP A 45 15.13 -0.56 -11.28
C ASP A 45 15.39 -2.07 -11.23
N GLY A 46 15.33 -2.69 -10.04
CA GLY A 46 15.43 -4.13 -9.87
C GLY A 46 14.35 -4.90 -10.62
N ILE A 47 13.10 -4.43 -10.55
CA ILE A 47 11.96 -5.03 -11.27
C ILE A 47 12.16 -4.90 -12.79
N ASN A 48 12.54 -3.72 -13.29
CA ASN A 48 12.73 -3.51 -14.71
C ASN A 48 13.89 -4.35 -15.26
N ARG A 49 14.98 -4.52 -14.50
CA ARG A 49 16.08 -5.43 -14.88
C ARG A 49 15.63 -6.89 -14.96
N PHE A 50 14.77 -7.33 -14.03
CA PHE A 50 14.20 -8.68 -14.05
C PHE A 50 13.29 -8.89 -15.27
N LEU A 51 12.51 -7.87 -15.64
CA LEU A 51 11.58 -7.92 -16.78
C LEU A 51 12.25 -7.64 -18.13
N GLU A 52 13.56 -7.35 -18.13
CA GLU A 52 14.32 -6.89 -19.32
C GLU A 52 13.70 -5.63 -19.96
N GLU A 53 13.04 -4.80 -19.16
CA GLU A 53 12.42 -3.55 -19.60
C GLU A 53 13.31 -2.33 -19.30
N PRO A 54 13.30 -1.30 -20.15
CA PRO A 54 14.06 -0.07 -19.88
C PRO A 54 13.49 0.65 -18.66
N MET A 55 14.40 1.27 -17.88
CA MET A 55 14.00 2.13 -16.77
C MET A 55 13.39 3.42 -17.30
N ASP A 56 12.11 3.63 -16.99
CA ASP A 56 11.35 4.81 -17.44
C ASP A 56 10.92 5.74 -16.28
N ASN A 57 11.39 5.45 -15.07
CA ASN A 57 11.19 6.29 -13.90
C ASN A 57 12.30 7.34 -13.78
N VAL A 58 11.93 8.54 -13.36
CA VAL A 58 12.87 9.63 -13.12
C VAL A 58 13.65 9.34 -11.84
N LYS A 59 14.99 9.31 -11.95
CA LYS A 59 15.85 9.14 -10.78
C LYS A 59 15.80 10.40 -9.90
N PRO A 60 15.59 10.29 -8.58
CA PRO A 60 15.77 11.42 -7.68
C PRO A 60 17.21 11.92 -7.72
N LEU A 61 17.41 13.21 -7.85
CA LEU A 61 18.73 13.86 -7.99
C LEU A 61 18.96 14.82 -6.82
N GLY A 62 20.21 14.94 -6.41
CA GLY A 62 20.67 15.87 -5.40
C GLY A 62 21.76 15.28 -4.52
N ALA A 63 22.64 16.13 -3.99
CA ALA A 63 23.79 15.70 -3.18
C ALA A 63 23.40 14.83 -1.96
N GLU A 64 22.21 15.04 -1.42
CA GLU A 64 21.69 14.23 -0.31
C GLU A 64 21.35 12.79 -0.74
N TYR A 65 20.85 12.58 -1.96
CA TYR A 65 20.59 11.25 -2.52
C TYR A 65 21.88 10.56 -2.92
N ASP A 66 22.80 11.29 -3.57
CA ASP A 66 24.11 10.76 -3.98
C ASP A 66 24.92 10.26 -2.78
N ALA A 67 24.84 10.97 -1.65
CA ALA A 67 25.55 10.61 -0.42
C ALA A 67 25.07 9.30 0.22
N VAL A 68 23.86 8.83 -0.06
CA VAL A 68 23.25 7.65 0.56
C VAL A 68 22.87 6.57 -0.45
N GLU A 69 23.12 6.76 -1.73
CA GLU A 69 22.67 5.86 -2.80
C GLU A 69 23.08 4.40 -2.59
N GLU A 70 24.37 4.16 -2.35
CA GLU A 70 24.88 2.80 -2.12
C GLU A 70 24.25 2.14 -0.88
N MET A 71 24.00 2.92 0.15
CA MET A 71 23.38 2.42 1.37
C MET A 71 21.91 2.06 1.13
N VAL A 72 21.16 2.92 0.45
CA VAL A 72 19.75 2.65 0.10
C VAL A 72 19.66 1.44 -0.82
N LYS A 73 20.51 1.37 -1.84
CA LYS A 73 20.57 0.23 -2.76
C LYS A 73 20.86 -1.07 -2.03
N THR A 74 21.86 -1.09 -1.12
CA THR A 74 22.20 -2.26 -0.32
C THR A 74 21.00 -2.73 0.51
N VAL A 75 20.26 -1.80 1.14
CA VAL A 75 19.06 -2.14 1.91
C VAL A 75 17.97 -2.71 1.01
N VAL A 76 17.72 -2.11 -0.16
CA VAL A 76 16.73 -2.61 -1.13
C VAL A 76 17.07 -4.02 -1.59
N ASP A 77 18.32 -4.26 -1.95
CA ASP A 77 18.78 -5.57 -2.42
C ASP A 77 18.69 -6.63 -1.29
N HIS A 78 18.98 -6.24 -0.04
CA HIS A 78 18.93 -7.15 1.12
C HIS A 78 17.51 -7.46 1.60
N THR A 79 16.61 -6.51 1.49
CA THR A 79 15.20 -6.69 1.90
C THR A 79 14.37 -7.40 0.85
N GLY A 80 14.98 -7.81 -0.27
CA GLY A 80 14.31 -8.54 -1.34
C GLY A 80 13.13 -7.78 -1.95
N ALA A 81 13.15 -6.43 -1.87
CA ALA A 81 12.06 -5.60 -2.37
C ALA A 81 11.77 -5.78 -3.87
N GLY A 82 12.67 -6.45 -4.58
CA GLY A 82 12.48 -6.94 -5.95
C GLY A 82 12.53 -8.47 -6.07
N ALA A 83 12.65 -9.21 -4.96
CA ALA A 83 12.72 -10.66 -4.98
C ALA A 83 11.32 -11.29 -4.83
N ALA A 84 11.10 -12.38 -5.54
CA ALA A 84 9.85 -13.15 -5.44
C ALA A 84 9.76 -14.01 -4.16
N ASP A 85 10.75 -13.93 -3.27
CA ASP A 85 10.79 -14.71 -2.04
C ASP A 85 9.95 -14.06 -0.94
N PRO A 86 8.83 -14.69 -0.51
CA PRO A 86 7.96 -14.15 0.53
C PRO A 86 8.65 -14.00 1.90
N GLU A 87 9.66 -14.83 2.20
CA GLU A 87 10.34 -14.82 3.50
C GLU A 87 11.31 -13.64 3.62
N THR A 88 11.85 -13.16 2.51
CA THR A 88 12.77 -12.02 2.46
C THR A 88 12.07 -10.70 2.17
N ASN A 89 10.84 -10.75 1.64
CA ASN A 89 10.10 -9.53 1.31
C ASN A 89 9.41 -8.96 2.56
N LEU A 90 9.90 -7.83 3.04
CA LEU A 90 9.43 -7.15 4.25
C LEU A 90 8.47 -5.99 3.97
N TYR A 91 7.98 -5.87 2.73
CA TYR A 91 7.05 -4.81 2.30
C TYR A 91 5.77 -5.42 1.75
N HIS A 92 4.70 -5.37 2.53
CA HIS A 92 3.45 -6.03 2.22
C HIS A 92 2.25 -5.10 2.39
N ALA A 93 1.21 -5.39 1.64
CA ALA A 93 -0.04 -4.66 1.69
C ALA A 93 -1.24 -5.60 1.90
N LYS A 94 -2.26 -5.11 2.57
CA LYS A 94 -3.61 -5.68 2.61
C LYS A 94 -4.51 -4.85 1.71
N VAL A 95 -5.09 -5.46 0.69
CA VAL A 95 -6.15 -4.82 -0.10
C VAL A 95 -7.37 -4.61 0.78
N LEU A 96 -7.95 -3.42 0.69
CA LEU A 96 -9.12 -3.01 1.45
C LEU A 96 -10.25 -2.68 0.46
N ARG A 97 -11.48 -3.03 0.80
CA ARG A 97 -12.64 -2.43 0.15
C ARG A 97 -12.80 -1.00 0.65
N LEU A 98 -13.56 -0.20 -0.06
CA LEU A 98 -13.80 1.19 0.36
C LEU A 98 -14.32 1.26 1.79
N GLU A 99 -15.36 0.50 2.11
CA GLU A 99 -15.97 0.50 3.46
C GLU A 99 -15.02 0.04 4.58
N ASP A 100 -14.06 -0.84 4.26
CA ASP A 100 -13.06 -1.31 5.23
C ASP A 100 -11.94 -0.26 5.42
N ALA A 101 -11.57 0.45 4.35
CA ALA A 101 -10.59 1.52 4.40
C ALA A 101 -11.11 2.78 5.12
N GLU A 102 -12.40 3.13 4.94
CA GLU A 102 -13.03 4.26 5.63
C GLU A 102 -12.97 4.14 7.15
N GLN A 103 -13.07 2.93 7.71
CA GLN A 103 -13.03 2.69 9.15
C GLN A 103 -11.74 3.16 9.83
N PHE A 104 -10.61 3.22 9.10
CA PHE A 104 -9.34 3.73 9.61
C PHE A 104 -9.39 5.25 9.84
N PHE A 105 -10.17 5.97 9.03
CA PHE A 105 -10.35 7.42 9.14
C PHE A 105 -11.52 7.82 10.05
N GLU A 106 -12.24 6.86 10.60
CA GLU A 106 -13.26 7.06 11.64
C GLU A 106 -12.70 6.89 13.06
N LEU A 107 -11.45 6.46 13.21
CA LEU A 107 -10.82 6.27 14.51
C LEU A 107 -10.58 7.61 15.20
N LYS A 108 -10.96 7.68 16.49
CA LYS A 108 -10.74 8.85 17.35
C LYS A 108 -9.75 8.59 18.47
N ASP A 109 -9.74 7.36 18.95
CA ASP A 109 -8.91 6.93 20.06
C ASP A 109 -7.77 6.04 19.56
N ASP A 110 -6.71 5.95 20.34
CA ASP A 110 -5.61 5.02 20.12
C ASP A 110 -6.13 3.60 19.91
N LEU A 111 -5.54 2.89 18.99
CA LEU A 111 -5.94 1.51 18.66
C LEU A 111 -4.73 0.60 18.71
N ASP A 112 -4.80 -0.42 19.57
CA ASP A 112 -3.83 -1.52 19.59
C ASP A 112 -4.57 -2.85 19.43
N LEU A 113 -4.48 -3.43 18.23
CA LEU A 113 -5.00 -4.78 17.94
C LEU A 113 -3.91 -5.86 18.12
N GLY A 114 -2.67 -5.44 18.33
CA GLY A 114 -1.53 -6.36 18.31
C GLY A 114 -1.30 -6.96 16.93
N GLU A 115 -0.97 -8.23 16.89
CA GLU A 115 -0.77 -8.96 15.63
C GLU A 115 -2.11 -9.48 15.09
N LEU A 116 -2.37 -9.21 13.82
CA LEU A 116 -3.54 -9.72 13.11
C LEU A 116 -3.44 -11.25 12.91
N PRO A 117 -4.57 -11.97 12.90
CA PRO A 117 -4.62 -13.37 12.50
C PRO A 117 -4.03 -13.59 11.07
N LYS A 118 -3.43 -14.76 10.84
CA LYS A 118 -2.89 -15.12 9.52
C LYS A 118 -3.95 -15.11 8.41
N SER A 119 -5.20 -15.40 8.73
CA SER A 119 -6.31 -15.30 7.79
C SER A 119 -6.60 -13.87 7.34
N ILE A 120 -6.26 -12.86 8.13
CA ILE A 120 -6.40 -11.45 7.72
C ILE A 120 -5.14 -10.98 6.99
N MET A 121 -3.97 -11.23 7.56
CA MET A 121 -2.67 -10.84 7.00
C MET A 121 -1.70 -12.02 7.05
N PRO A 122 -1.44 -12.69 5.92
CA PRO A 122 -0.68 -13.95 5.90
C PRO A 122 0.82 -13.79 6.16
N TYR A 123 1.34 -12.57 6.13
CA TYR A 123 2.77 -12.27 6.24
C TYR A 123 3.18 -12.02 7.69
N GLU A 124 4.01 -12.89 8.27
CA GLU A 124 4.34 -12.90 9.71
C GLU A 124 5.01 -11.62 10.22
N GLN A 125 5.83 -10.99 9.39
CA GLN A 125 6.62 -9.82 9.77
C GLN A 125 5.88 -8.49 9.57
N ALA A 126 4.67 -8.49 9.03
CA ALA A 126 3.97 -7.30 8.58
C ALA A 126 2.46 -7.41 8.88
N ARG A 127 2.08 -7.51 10.16
CA ARG A 127 0.67 -7.70 10.53
C ARG A 127 0.25 -7.03 11.83
N LYS A 128 0.97 -5.98 12.25
CA LYS A 128 0.61 -5.26 13.48
C LYS A 128 -0.27 -4.06 13.16
N ILE A 129 -1.35 -3.93 13.92
CA ILE A 129 -2.18 -2.72 13.92
C ILE A 129 -2.01 -2.03 15.27
N LEU A 130 -1.31 -0.91 15.22
CA LEU A 130 -1.13 -0.02 16.36
C LEU A 130 -1.09 1.42 15.83
N PHE A 131 -2.12 2.19 16.18
CA PHE A 131 -2.20 3.62 15.89
C PHE A 131 -2.23 4.40 17.19
N GLU A 132 -1.27 5.30 17.36
CA GLU A 132 -1.26 6.35 18.38
C GLU A 132 -1.72 7.65 17.70
N ASN A 133 -2.69 8.33 18.29
CA ASN A 133 -3.28 9.56 17.74
C ASN A 133 -3.73 9.39 16.26
N PRO A 134 -4.72 8.52 15.98
CA PRO A 134 -5.16 8.23 14.60
C PRO A 134 -5.81 9.42 13.90
N GLU A 135 -6.22 10.47 14.61
CA GLU A 135 -6.67 11.74 14.02
C GLU A 135 -5.52 12.58 13.44
N ASN A 136 -4.26 12.26 13.78
CA ASN A 136 -3.10 12.85 13.14
C ASN A 136 -2.90 12.20 11.78
N ILE A 137 -3.37 12.85 10.73
CA ILE A 137 -3.39 12.33 9.36
C ILE A 137 -2.62 13.29 8.45
N ALA A 138 -1.86 12.76 7.51
CA ALA A 138 -1.24 13.53 6.45
C ALA A 138 -1.37 12.83 5.10
N VAL A 139 -1.57 13.60 4.04
CA VAL A 139 -1.44 13.14 2.67
C VAL A 139 -0.08 13.54 2.13
N ILE A 140 0.52 12.66 1.32
CA ILE A 140 1.78 12.91 0.62
C ILE A 140 1.62 12.66 -0.87
N ASP A 141 2.52 13.24 -1.66
CA ASP A 141 2.65 12.86 -3.06
C ASP A 141 2.98 11.37 -3.16
N CYS A 142 2.23 10.65 -3.98
CA CYS A 142 2.50 9.24 -4.26
C CYS A 142 3.86 9.10 -4.95
N VAL A 143 4.81 8.48 -4.27
CA VAL A 143 6.18 8.27 -4.78
C VAL A 143 6.18 7.61 -6.15
N CYS A 144 5.37 6.54 -6.31
CA CYS A 144 5.30 5.82 -7.58
C CYS A 144 4.79 6.70 -8.73
N ARG A 145 3.79 7.56 -8.48
CA ARG A 145 3.28 8.52 -9.49
C ARG A 145 4.31 9.62 -9.78
N THR A 146 5.00 10.09 -8.75
CA THR A 146 6.02 11.15 -8.88
C THR A 146 7.22 10.67 -9.69
N LEU A 147 7.71 9.46 -9.44
CA LEU A 147 8.84 8.89 -10.16
C LEU A 147 8.55 8.61 -11.64
N ARG A 148 7.27 8.51 -12.04
CA ARG A 148 6.88 8.43 -13.46
C ARG A 148 7.02 9.77 -14.22
N GLY A 149 7.36 10.86 -13.53
CA GLY A 149 7.48 12.19 -14.12
C GLY A 149 6.17 12.63 -14.79
N ASP A 150 6.25 13.09 -16.04
CA ASP A 150 5.10 13.55 -16.82
C ASP A 150 4.14 12.42 -17.22
N LYS A 151 4.61 11.16 -17.19
CA LYS A 151 3.78 9.96 -17.44
C LYS A 151 3.00 9.50 -16.18
N GLY A 152 3.26 10.11 -15.04
CA GLY A 152 2.63 9.75 -13.76
C GLY A 152 1.16 10.18 -13.71
N CYS A 153 0.33 9.35 -13.10
CA CYS A 153 -1.09 9.66 -12.91
C CYS A 153 -1.31 10.80 -11.92
N TYR A 154 -2.40 11.55 -12.12
CA TYR A 154 -2.87 12.59 -11.21
C TYR A 154 -4.22 12.18 -10.59
N PRO A 155 -4.57 12.74 -9.40
CA PRO A 155 -3.71 13.57 -8.55
C PRO A 155 -2.53 12.78 -7.97
N ARG A 156 -1.46 13.47 -7.51
CA ARG A 156 -0.33 12.82 -6.82
C ARG A 156 -0.59 12.62 -5.34
N GLN A 157 -1.29 13.53 -4.67
CA GLN A 157 -1.64 13.43 -3.25
C GLN A 157 -2.73 12.39 -3.03
N VAL A 158 -2.33 11.13 -2.91
CA VAL A 158 -3.23 9.98 -2.74
C VAL A 158 -2.69 8.92 -1.77
N CYS A 159 -1.51 9.14 -1.17
CA CYS A 159 -0.96 8.27 -0.13
C CYS A 159 -1.21 8.91 1.23
N ILE A 160 -1.99 8.27 2.09
CA ILE A 160 -2.48 8.84 3.35
C ILE A 160 -1.81 8.16 4.53
N LEU A 161 -0.99 8.90 5.24
CA LEU A 161 -0.33 8.45 6.48
C LEU A 161 -1.29 8.60 7.67
N ILE A 162 -1.23 7.67 8.62
CA ILE A 162 -2.11 7.64 9.79
C ILE A 162 -1.28 7.49 11.06
N GLY A 163 -1.53 8.38 12.01
CA GLY A 163 -1.06 8.29 13.38
C GLY A 163 0.43 8.55 13.57
N ASN A 164 0.81 8.52 14.83
CA ASN A 164 2.19 8.71 15.28
C ASN A 164 2.96 7.38 15.31
N PRO A 165 4.29 7.42 15.18
CA PRO A 165 5.14 8.62 14.97
C PRO A 165 5.29 9.02 13.49
N TRP A 166 4.66 8.27 12.56
CA TRP A 166 4.94 8.34 11.12
C TRP A 166 4.57 9.68 10.52
N VAL A 167 3.37 10.20 10.84
CA VAL A 167 2.91 11.49 10.32
C VAL A 167 3.84 12.62 10.77
N ASP A 168 4.11 12.73 12.07
CA ASP A 168 4.97 13.80 12.58
C ASP A 168 6.38 13.72 12.00
N TRP A 169 6.91 12.52 11.86
CA TRP A 169 8.25 12.33 11.33
C TRP A 169 8.34 12.73 9.85
N VAL A 170 7.39 12.28 9.02
CA VAL A 170 7.35 12.63 7.59
C VAL A 170 7.15 14.13 7.38
N MET A 171 6.25 14.75 8.14
CA MET A 171 6.02 16.20 8.11
C MET A 171 7.29 17.02 8.35
N GLU A 172 8.17 16.55 9.26
CA GLU A 172 9.36 17.29 9.67
C GLU A 172 10.62 16.95 8.85
N HIS A 173 10.68 15.75 8.25
CA HIS A 173 11.90 15.23 7.65
C HIS A 173 11.84 14.97 6.15
N VAL A 174 10.66 14.99 5.53
CA VAL A 174 10.46 14.59 4.11
C VAL A 174 9.67 15.66 3.32
N PRO A 175 10.15 16.92 3.31
CA PRO A 175 9.42 18.01 2.64
C PRO A 175 9.27 17.81 1.12
N GLU A 176 10.14 17.04 0.49
CA GLU A 176 10.15 16.74 -0.95
C GLU A 176 8.95 15.90 -1.39
N MET A 177 8.25 15.26 -0.46
CA MET A 177 6.99 14.56 -0.73
C MET A 177 5.75 15.43 -0.51
N HIS A 178 5.93 16.73 -0.32
CA HIS A 178 4.87 17.73 -0.08
C HIS A 178 3.83 17.27 0.95
N PRO A 179 4.27 16.82 2.15
CA PRO A 179 3.34 16.32 3.16
C PRO A 179 2.42 17.43 3.63
N THR A 180 1.13 17.15 3.64
CA THR A 180 0.07 18.09 4.04
C THR A 180 -0.79 17.44 5.11
N ARG A 181 -0.94 18.09 6.28
CA ARG A 181 -1.90 17.61 7.28
C ARG A 181 -3.31 17.81 6.78
N ILE A 182 -4.12 16.78 6.97
CA ILE A 182 -5.52 16.75 6.60
C ILE A 182 -6.35 16.23 7.77
N ASN A 183 -7.63 16.55 7.78
CA ASN A 183 -8.58 15.97 8.72
C ASN A 183 -9.23 14.68 8.17
N GLN A 184 -10.01 14.01 9.02
CA GLN A 184 -10.69 12.76 8.68
C GLN A 184 -11.64 12.91 7.47
N ALA A 185 -12.37 14.02 7.37
CA ALA A 185 -13.30 14.27 6.25
C ALA A 185 -12.53 14.41 4.92
N GLU A 186 -11.43 15.16 4.92
CA GLU A 186 -10.56 15.30 3.74
C GLU A 186 -9.94 13.96 3.33
N ALA A 187 -9.54 13.14 4.30
CA ALA A 187 -9.01 11.79 4.03
C ALA A 187 -10.07 10.89 3.36
N LEU A 188 -11.33 10.94 3.84
CA LEU A 188 -12.46 10.22 3.25
C LEU A 188 -12.78 10.72 1.83
N GLU A 189 -12.70 12.03 1.58
CA GLU A 189 -12.89 12.60 0.23
C GLU A 189 -11.81 12.08 -0.74
N ILE A 190 -10.54 12.09 -0.33
CA ILE A 190 -9.44 11.54 -1.15
C ILE A 190 -9.67 10.06 -1.44
N LEU A 191 -10.09 9.29 -0.45
CA LEU A 191 -10.33 7.85 -0.57
C LEU A 191 -11.47 7.57 -1.55
N ARG A 192 -12.62 8.25 -1.43
CA ARG A 192 -13.78 8.10 -2.31
C ARG A 192 -13.46 8.51 -3.75
N ALA A 193 -12.78 9.64 -3.93
CA ALA A 193 -12.32 10.05 -5.26
C ALA A 193 -11.33 9.06 -5.89
N ALA A 194 -10.50 8.41 -5.08
CA ALA A 194 -9.62 7.34 -5.54
C ALA A 194 -10.41 6.09 -5.96
N HIS A 195 -11.44 5.73 -5.20
CA HIS A 195 -12.35 4.64 -5.51
C HIS A 195 -13.07 4.86 -6.85
N GLU A 196 -13.61 6.05 -7.09
CA GLU A 196 -14.25 6.41 -8.34
C GLU A 196 -13.32 6.30 -9.56
N ARG A 197 -12.01 6.59 -9.38
CA ARG A 197 -11.00 6.36 -10.42
C ARG A 197 -10.72 4.89 -10.67
N GLY A 198 -11.05 4.00 -9.72
CA GLY A 198 -10.73 2.58 -9.74
C GLY A 198 -9.35 2.26 -9.16
N ASP A 199 -8.78 3.16 -8.33
CA ASP A 199 -7.54 2.93 -7.60
C ASP A 199 -7.74 1.80 -6.55
N VAL A 200 -6.68 1.06 -6.25
CA VAL A 200 -6.68 0.00 -5.23
C VAL A 200 -6.38 0.61 -3.87
N HIS A 201 -7.31 0.51 -2.93
CA HIS A 201 -7.06 0.86 -1.52
C HIS A 201 -6.23 -0.24 -0.87
N ALA A 202 -5.09 0.12 -0.31
CA ALA A 202 -4.19 -0.85 0.31
C ALA A 202 -3.53 -0.28 1.57
N GLY A 203 -3.76 -0.95 2.69
CA GLY A 203 -3.04 -0.70 3.94
C GLY A 203 -1.66 -1.35 3.87
N PHE A 204 -0.60 -0.55 3.92
CA PHE A 204 0.76 -1.04 3.85
C PHE A 204 1.39 -1.25 5.22
N PHE A 205 2.09 -2.36 5.32
CA PHE A 205 2.87 -2.78 6.47
C PHE A 205 4.33 -2.88 6.05
N LYS A 206 5.24 -2.54 6.95
CA LYS A 206 6.66 -2.69 6.69
C LYS A 206 7.44 -2.96 7.97
N ASP A 207 8.51 -3.74 7.86
CA ASP A 207 9.50 -3.91 8.93
C ASP A 207 10.08 -2.56 9.37
N ALA A 208 10.38 -1.68 8.41
CA ALA A 208 10.79 -0.30 8.67
C ALA A 208 9.73 0.53 9.43
N ALA A 209 8.49 0.07 9.55
CA ALA A 209 7.46 0.60 10.42
C ALA A 209 7.22 -0.29 11.65
N ALA A 210 8.23 -1.01 12.10
CA ALA A 210 8.15 -2.00 13.19
C ALA A 210 7.09 -3.08 12.93
N GLY A 211 6.91 -3.51 11.68
CA GLY A 211 5.90 -4.47 11.24
C GLY A 211 4.47 -3.94 11.28
N ARG A 212 4.30 -2.63 11.48
CA ARG A 212 2.99 -1.99 11.61
C ARG A 212 2.44 -1.51 10.27
N MET A 213 1.11 -1.43 10.19
CA MET A 213 0.45 -0.60 9.20
C MET A 213 0.72 0.88 9.52
N TYR A 214 1.06 1.68 8.51
CA TYR A 214 1.42 3.09 8.71
C TYR A 214 0.77 4.04 7.70
N HIS A 215 0.25 3.52 6.59
CA HIS A 215 -0.46 4.33 5.60
C HIS A 215 -1.45 3.50 4.77
N ILE A 216 -2.40 4.19 4.14
CA ILE A 216 -3.26 3.67 3.08
C ILE A 216 -2.86 4.32 1.77
N CYS A 217 -2.43 3.50 0.82
CA CYS A 217 -2.20 3.88 -0.56
C CYS A 217 -3.47 3.74 -1.40
N ASN A 218 -3.56 4.56 -2.45
CA ASN A 218 -4.55 4.46 -3.52
C ASN A 218 -3.80 4.19 -4.82
N CYS A 219 -3.59 2.91 -5.12
CA CYS A 219 -2.66 2.42 -6.13
C CYS A 219 -3.31 2.24 -7.50
N CYS A 220 -2.60 2.60 -8.57
CA CYS A 220 -2.98 2.32 -9.94
C CYS A 220 -1.94 1.40 -10.61
N SER A 221 -2.38 0.47 -11.45
CA SER A 221 -1.49 -0.48 -12.14
C SER A 221 -0.48 0.17 -13.09
N CYS A 222 -0.76 1.39 -13.57
CA CYS A 222 0.13 2.13 -14.46
C CYS A 222 1.37 2.73 -13.78
N CYS A 223 1.32 2.98 -12.46
CA CYS A 223 2.42 3.64 -11.75
C CYS A 223 3.02 2.81 -10.61
N CYS A 224 2.19 2.02 -9.92
CA CYS A 224 2.58 1.40 -8.66
C CYS A 224 3.64 0.32 -8.84
N THR A 225 4.81 0.53 -8.22
CA THR A 225 5.94 -0.41 -8.22
C THR A 225 5.54 -1.76 -7.61
N ALA A 226 4.78 -1.76 -6.52
CA ALA A 226 4.33 -3.01 -5.89
C ALA A 226 3.33 -3.80 -6.76
N LEU A 227 2.40 -3.11 -7.46
CA LEU A 227 1.51 -3.78 -8.43
C LEU A 227 2.29 -4.35 -9.63
N THR A 228 3.34 -3.68 -10.08
CA THR A 228 4.20 -4.21 -11.14
C THR A 228 4.91 -5.49 -10.66
N ALA A 229 5.51 -5.49 -9.48
CA ALA A 229 6.13 -6.68 -8.90
C ALA A 229 5.12 -7.84 -8.75
N GLN A 230 3.94 -7.56 -8.21
CA GLN A 230 2.87 -8.56 -8.07
C GLN A 230 2.44 -9.15 -9.41
N ASN A 231 2.15 -8.30 -10.40
CA ASN A 231 1.50 -8.71 -11.64
C ASN A 231 2.46 -9.40 -12.63
N TYR A 232 3.74 -9.07 -12.59
CA TYR A 232 4.69 -9.50 -13.61
C TYR A 232 5.85 -10.35 -13.09
N MET A 233 6.14 -10.27 -11.78
CA MET A 233 7.17 -11.11 -11.17
C MET A 233 6.59 -12.20 -10.27
N GLY A 234 5.27 -12.15 -9.98
CA GLY A 234 4.64 -13.06 -9.01
C GLY A 234 5.02 -12.76 -7.56
N ALA A 235 5.63 -11.60 -7.28
CA ALA A 235 5.99 -11.22 -5.92
C ALA A 235 4.73 -11.04 -5.04
N PRO A 236 4.68 -11.63 -3.83
CA PRO A 236 3.47 -11.61 -3.00
C PRO A 236 3.30 -10.29 -2.25
N MET A 237 3.14 -9.18 -3.00
CA MET A 237 3.07 -7.83 -2.44
C MET A 237 1.74 -7.52 -1.76
N PHE A 238 0.63 -8.11 -2.25
CA PHE A 238 -0.72 -7.79 -1.81
C PHE A 238 -1.47 -9.03 -1.33
N ALA A 239 -1.82 -9.07 -0.07
CA ALA A 239 -2.86 -9.96 0.42
C ALA A 239 -4.24 -9.46 -0.04
N GLY A 240 -5.10 -10.35 -0.50
CA GLY A 240 -6.45 -10.00 -0.95
C GLY A 240 -7.34 -9.45 0.16
N SER A 241 -8.41 -8.78 -0.22
CA SER A 241 -9.37 -8.17 0.72
C SER A 241 -10.21 -9.19 1.50
N GLY A 242 -10.19 -10.47 1.13
CA GLY A 242 -11.11 -11.51 1.60
C GLY A 242 -12.30 -11.70 0.67
N TYR A 243 -12.29 -11.02 -0.47
CA TYR A 243 -13.31 -11.11 -1.50
C TYR A 243 -12.72 -11.45 -2.86
N VAL A 244 -13.58 -11.92 -3.77
CA VAL A 244 -13.27 -12.15 -5.17
C VAL A 244 -14.40 -11.60 -6.05
N ALA A 245 -14.05 -11.12 -7.23
CA ALA A 245 -15.06 -10.64 -8.18
C ALA A 245 -15.87 -11.83 -8.76
N GLU A 246 -17.18 -11.65 -8.84
CA GLU A 246 -18.12 -12.57 -9.45
C GLU A 246 -18.90 -11.87 -10.54
N VAL A 247 -19.11 -12.54 -11.68
CA VAL A 247 -19.78 -11.98 -12.86
C VAL A 247 -21.14 -12.64 -13.06
N ASP A 248 -22.19 -11.84 -13.05
CA ASP A 248 -23.53 -12.25 -13.48
C ASP A 248 -23.61 -12.27 -15.01
N ALA A 249 -23.59 -13.47 -15.56
CA ALA A 249 -23.57 -13.67 -17.01
C ALA A 249 -24.85 -13.17 -17.72
N GLU A 250 -26.00 -13.12 -17.01
CA GLU A 250 -27.27 -12.66 -17.57
C GLU A 250 -27.29 -11.12 -17.71
N LYS A 251 -26.64 -10.42 -16.79
CA LYS A 251 -26.51 -8.94 -16.82
C LYS A 251 -25.33 -8.47 -17.67
N CYS A 252 -24.37 -9.35 -17.95
CA CYS A 252 -23.14 -8.98 -18.64
C CYS A 252 -23.38 -8.58 -20.10
N VAL A 253 -23.14 -7.31 -20.43
CA VAL A 253 -23.23 -6.80 -21.81
C VAL A 253 -21.96 -7.00 -22.64
N LYS A 254 -21.00 -7.78 -22.15
CA LYS A 254 -19.77 -8.19 -22.83
C LYS A 254 -18.86 -7.03 -23.30
N CYS A 255 -18.93 -5.87 -22.67
CA CYS A 255 -18.15 -4.70 -23.08
C CYS A 255 -16.63 -4.85 -22.82
N GLY A 256 -16.23 -5.57 -21.77
CA GLY A 256 -14.84 -5.80 -21.40
C GLY A 256 -14.22 -4.74 -20.48
N SER A 257 -14.97 -3.69 -20.09
CA SER A 257 -14.46 -2.59 -19.24
C SER A 257 -13.83 -3.09 -17.92
N CYS A 258 -14.36 -4.19 -17.36
CA CYS A 258 -13.82 -4.78 -16.14
C CYS A 258 -12.43 -5.40 -16.34
N ALA A 259 -12.16 -6.00 -17.52
CA ALA A 259 -10.85 -6.55 -17.84
C ALA A 259 -9.82 -5.43 -18.05
N GLU A 260 -10.21 -4.36 -18.77
CA GLU A 260 -9.36 -3.18 -19.00
C GLU A 260 -8.99 -2.45 -17.71
N SER A 261 -9.94 -2.36 -16.76
CA SER A 261 -9.75 -1.68 -15.48
C SER A 261 -9.14 -2.55 -14.38
N CYS A 262 -8.89 -3.84 -14.62
CA CYS A 262 -8.38 -4.74 -13.59
C CYS A 262 -6.92 -4.45 -13.22
N ASN A 263 -6.70 -3.87 -12.05
CA ASN A 263 -5.36 -3.54 -11.55
C ASN A 263 -4.49 -4.78 -11.27
N PHE A 264 -5.10 -5.94 -11.02
CA PHE A 264 -4.40 -7.20 -10.74
C PHE A 264 -4.32 -8.15 -11.94
N LYS A 265 -4.79 -7.72 -13.15
CA LYS A 265 -4.81 -8.55 -14.36
C LYS A 265 -5.57 -9.88 -14.19
N ALA A 266 -6.48 -9.94 -13.23
CA ALA A 266 -7.25 -11.13 -12.88
C ALA A 266 -8.50 -11.35 -13.76
N ILE A 267 -8.85 -10.43 -14.65
CA ILE A 267 -10.03 -10.53 -15.51
C ILE A 267 -9.58 -10.54 -16.96
N THR A 268 -9.98 -11.57 -17.68
CA THR A 268 -9.69 -11.76 -19.11
C THR A 268 -10.98 -11.67 -19.92
N LYS A 269 -10.94 -10.92 -21.03
CA LYS A 269 -12.02 -10.91 -22.02
C LYS A 269 -11.79 -12.02 -23.01
N ASN A 270 -12.79 -12.89 -23.19
CA ASN A 270 -12.78 -14.01 -24.10
C ASN A 270 -13.14 -13.58 -25.53
N GLU A 271 -12.93 -14.47 -26.51
CA GLU A 271 -13.23 -14.22 -27.94
C GLU A 271 -14.72 -13.93 -28.17
N ASP A 272 -15.61 -14.59 -27.43
CA ASP A 272 -17.07 -14.37 -27.51
C ASP A 272 -17.53 -13.10 -26.79
N GLY A 273 -16.61 -12.35 -26.24
CA GLY A 273 -16.82 -11.10 -25.47
C GLY A 273 -17.17 -11.34 -23.99
N SER A 274 -17.42 -12.57 -23.56
CA SER A 274 -17.59 -12.87 -22.14
C SER A 274 -16.30 -12.58 -21.36
N VAL A 275 -16.36 -12.58 -20.04
CA VAL A 275 -15.19 -12.36 -19.19
C VAL A 275 -15.01 -13.53 -18.21
N THR A 276 -13.77 -13.88 -17.96
CA THR A 276 -13.38 -14.88 -16.96
C THR A 276 -12.58 -14.20 -15.86
N VAL A 277 -12.89 -14.54 -14.62
CA VAL A 277 -12.14 -14.08 -13.42
C VAL A 277 -11.21 -15.21 -12.98
N ASP A 278 -9.92 -14.92 -12.90
CA ASP A 278 -8.96 -15.77 -12.22
C ASP A 278 -8.99 -15.45 -10.72
N GLU A 279 -9.65 -16.30 -9.94
CA GLU A 279 -9.82 -16.14 -8.50
C GLU A 279 -8.47 -16.13 -7.76
N SER A 280 -7.45 -16.83 -8.27
CA SER A 280 -6.12 -16.89 -7.66
C SER A 280 -5.36 -15.58 -7.76
N SER A 281 -5.58 -14.82 -8.82
CA SER A 281 -5.00 -13.49 -9.07
C SER A 281 -5.88 -12.37 -8.55
N CYS A 282 -7.19 -12.57 -8.42
CA CYS A 282 -8.11 -11.56 -7.93
C CYS A 282 -7.82 -11.22 -6.46
N ARG A 283 -7.77 -9.92 -6.14
CA ARG A 283 -7.55 -9.42 -4.78
C ARG A 283 -8.78 -8.75 -4.18
N GLY A 284 -9.93 -8.78 -4.87
CA GLY A 284 -11.20 -8.21 -4.38
C GLY A 284 -11.13 -6.71 -4.09
N CYS A 285 -10.50 -5.93 -4.97
CA CYS A 285 -10.24 -4.51 -4.78
C CYS A 285 -11.38 -3.58 -5.22
N GLU A 286 -12.52 -4.12 -5.67
CA GLU A 286 -13.71 -3.39 -6.16
C GLU A 286 -13.52 -2.58 -7.46
N GLY A 287 -12.31 -2.40 -7.98
CA GLY A 287 -12.05 -1.56 -9.15
C GLY A 287 -12.90 -1.90 -10.39
N CYS A 288 -13.23 -3.18 -10.61
CA CYS A 288 -14.08 -3.63 -11.70
C CYS A 288 -15.58 -3.41 -11.43
N VAL A 289 -15.99 -3.40 -10.16
CA VAL A 289 -17.41 -3.22 -9.77
C VAL A 289 -17.90 -1.84 -10.21
N GLY A 290 -17.20 -0.77 -9.82
CA GLY A 290 -17.55 0.61 -10.19
C GLY A 290 -17.40 0.93 -11.68
N LYS A 291 -16.73 0.06 -12.47
CA LYS A 291 -16.54 0.23 -13.91
C LYS A 291 -17.53 -0.58 -14.75
N CYS A 292 -18.40 -1.37 -14.15
CA CYS A 292 -19.37 -2.19 -14.86
C CYS A 292 -20.64 -1.39 -15.19
N PRO A 293 -20.90 -1.04 -16.49
CA PRO A 293 -22.03 -0.20 -16.84
C PRO A 293 -23.40 -0.89 -16.67
N SER A 294 -23.41 -2.21 -16.59
CA SER A 294 -24.62 -3.03 -16.41
C SER A 294 -24.78 -3.60 -14.99
N ASN A 295 -23.90 -3.20 -14.04
CA ASN A 295 -23.87 -3.76 -12.69
C ASN A 295 -23.84 -5.30 -12.66
N ALA A 296 -23.15 -5.91 -13.62
CA ALA A 296 -22.99 -7.35 -13.74
C ALA A 296 -21.87 -7.92 -12.85
N ILE A 297 -21.12 -7.09 -12.13
CA ILE A 297 -20.03 -7.51 -11.27
C ILE A 297 -20.33 -7.16 -9.82
N SER A 298 -20.16 -8.15 -8.96
CA SER A 298 -20.22 -8.01 -7.51
C SER A 298 -19.00 -8.65 -6.86
N LEU A 299 -18.86 -8.49 -5.54
CA LEU A 299 -17.85 -9.20 -4.76
C LEU A 299 -18.49 -10.33 -3.96
N LYS A 300 -17.91 -11.51 -4.04
CA LYS A 300 -18.23 -12.69 -3.25
C LYS A 300 -17.22 -12.81 -2.11
N LEU A 301 -17.71 -12.97 -0.88
CA LEU A 301 -16.87 -13.24 0.29
C LEU A 301 -16.24 -14.63 0.16
N LEU A 302 -14.94 -14.70 0.40
CA LEU A 302 -14.20 -15.97 0.48
C LEU A 302 -14.38 -16.62 1.86
N ASP A 303 -13.84 -17.84 2.00
CA ASP A 303 -13.75 -18.50 3.29
C ASP A 303 -12.85 -17.69 4.24
N GLU A 304 -13.45 -17.07 5.27
CA GLU A 304 -12.74 -16.22 6.23
C GLU A 304 -11.71 -16.98 7.07
N THR A 305 -11.74 -18.31 7.07
CA THR A 305 -10.69 -19.12 7.73
C THR A 305 -9.41 -19.17 6.92
N VAL A 306 -9.50 -18.95 5.61
CA VAL A 306 -8.38 -18.93 4.66
C VAL A 306 -7.90 -17.49 4.44
N LEU A 307 -8.83 -16.60 4.06
CA LEU A 307 -8.54 -15.19 3.83
C LEU A 307 -9.72 -14.31 4.27
N ALA A 308 -9.55 -13.60 5.37
CA ALA A 308 -10.58 -12.73 5.95
C ALA A 308 -10.37 -11.25 5.60
N PRO A 309 -11.44 -10.46 5.53
CA PRO A 309 -11.36 -9.00 5.41
C PRO A 309 -10.66 -8.36 6.61
N LEU A 310 -9.91 -7.28 6.37
CA LEU A 310 -9.46 -6.39 7.43
C LEU A 310 -10.55 -5.35 7.71
N ASN A 311 -11.61 -5.78 8.36
CA ASN A 311 -12.69 -4.94 8.83
C ASN A 311 -12.49 -4.66 10.32
N LEU A 312 -12.24 -3.42 10.71
CA LEU A 312 -11.85 -3.08 12.09
C LEU A 312 -12.94 -3.43 13.12
N LYS A 313 -14.23 -3.28 12.75
CA LYS A 313 -15.35 -3.61 13.66
C LYS A 313 -15.35 -5.10 13.97
N LYS A 314 -15.30 -5.96 12.94
CA LYS A 314 -15.24 -7.42 13.10
C LYS A 314 -13.97 -7.87 13.83
N VAL A 315 -12.80 -7.28 13.49
CA VAL A 315 -11.53 -7.66 14.14
C VAL A 315 -11.54 -7.31 15.62
N LYS A 316 -12.06 -6.15 16.02
CA LYS A 316 -12.23 -5.78 17.43
C LYS A 316 -13.11 -6.78 18.17
N GLU A 317 -14.24 -7.15 17.59
CA GLU A 317 -15.15 -8.16 18.15
C GLU A 317 -14.45 -9.51 18.34
N GLN A 318 -13.72 -10.00 17.34
CA GLN A 318 -12.97 -11.26 17.39
C GLN A 318 -11.88 -11.27 18.46
N LEU A 319 -11.22 -10.14 18.68
CA LEU A 319 -10.14 -9.99 19.66
C LEU A 319 -10.65 -9.58 21.05
N GLY A 320 -11.96 -9.36 21.22
CA GLY A 320 -12.56 -8.90 22.49
C GLY A 320 -12.12 -7.48 22.90
N LYS A 321 -11.88 -6.60 21.94
CA LYS A 321 -11.34 -5.23 22.12
C LYS A 321 -12.31 -4.17 21.69
#